data_15e4e3c72e2b29efd77a1429c91ce848
#
_entry.id   15e4e3c72e2b29efd77a1429c91ce848
#
_cell.length_a   1.000
_cell.length_b   1.000
_cell.length_c   1.000
_cell.angle_alpha   90.00
_cell.angle_beta   90.00
_cell.angle_gamma   90.00
#
_symmetry.space_group_name_H-M   'P 1'
#
loop_
_entity.id
_entity.type
_entity.pdbx_description
1 polymer ?
#
loop_
_entity_poly.entity_id
_entity_poly.type
_entity_poly.pdbx_seq_one_letter_code
_entity_poly.pdbx_strand_id
1 'polypeptide(L)'
;ILFMIFHHVFGLYALPAGVDTAWIAPQLTKAAPIFKICVPIFIFITGYAMGWKTNSSPTFGSLIKTGFSHYFKFWKIYFLCLLLAILVSWAFPLPILPSVADMGWKNGLLVVTGLRPCYPDWWYMALFAAATMALYPICAWITHHIAPVPSMAALLGVSLLFQSTAHIPSLPGIAYSFPPFLPCFILGYMCAFLASRLSALSISQSLGAILLLALEILSIHLFSFSKAKTLTVIFLFTLWCLPWITRKLRLTPLLTLLGTYSALMWLNHRFIFGYHFSWDLYGTQSISVVFIVTLVSSLLLAMAMQKL
;
A
#
# COMPACT_ATOMS: atom_id res chain seq x y z
N ILE A 1 0.71 8.91 1.75
CA ILE A 1 2.12 9.08 2.14
C ILE A 1 2.28 9.74 3.51
N LEU A 2 1.54 10.82 3.84
CA LEU A 2 1.64 11.51 5.13
C LEU A 2 1.44 10.57 6.31
N PHE A 3 0.39 9.77 6.28
CA PHE A 3 0.09 8.77 7.33
C PHE A 3 1.21 7.74 7.48
N MET A 4 1.81 7.34 6.38
CA MET A 4 2.88 6.37 6.41
C MET A 4 4.15 6.96 7.05
N ILE A 5 4.55 8.15 6.65
CA ILE A 5 5.71 8.83 7.27
C ILE A 5 5.44 9.01 8.76
N PHE A 6 4.25 9.46 9.14
CA PHE A 6 3.89 9.60 10.56
C PHE A 6 3.98 8.27 11.31
N HIS A 7 3.44 7.19 10.72
CA HIS A 7 3.47 5.85 11.30
C HIS A 7 4.91 5.38 11.56
N HIS A 8 5.80 5.56 10.59
CA HIS A 8 7.17 5.06 10.70
C HIS A 8 8.03 5.94 11.60
N VAL A 9 7.90 7.25 11.53
CA VAL A 9 8.66 8.22 12.33
C VAL A 9 8.30 8.12 13.81
N PHE A 10 7.02 8.12 14.15
CA PHE A 10 6.56 8.15 15.55
C PHE A 10 6.20 6.77 16.11
N GLY A 11 6.10 5.75 15.28
CA GLY A 11 5.99 4.38 15.73
C GLY A 11 7.31 3.79 16.24
N LEU A 12 8.43 4.51 16.09
CA LEU A 12 9.78 4.16 16.53
C LEU A 12 10.25 2.80 15.99
N TYR A 13 9.70 2.39 14.83
CA TYR A 13 10.06 1.11 14.23
C TYR A 13 11.44 1.15 13.61
N ALA A 14 12.32 0.29 14.13
CA ALA A 14 13.65 0.06 13.60
C ALA A 14 14.54 1.33 13.53
N LEU A 15 14.47 2.17 14.55
CA LEU A 15 15.48 3.20 14.77
C LEU A 15 16.80 2.56 15.20
N PRO A 16 17.95 3.16 14.83
CA PRO A 16 19.23 2.72 15.32
C PRO A 16 19.30 2.75 16.86
N ALA A 17 20.09 1.87 17.43
CA ALA A 17 20.33 1.86 18.87
C ALA A 17 20.96 3.19 19.32
N GLY A 18 20.52 3.71 20.47
CA GLY A 18 21.04 4.96 21.04
C GLY A 18 20.40 6.25 20.55
N VAL A 19 19.40 6.19 19.66
CA VAL A 19 18.61 7.36 19.33
C VAL A 19 17.72 7.74 20.52
N ASP A 20 17.87 8.97 21.02
CA ASP A 20 17.02 9.47 22.11
C ASP A 20 15.61 9.76 21.61
N THR A 21 14.64 9.01 22.10
CA THR A 21 13.22 9.15 21.79
C THR A 21 12.37 9.45 23.03
N ALA A 22 13.00 9.62 24.21
CA ALA A 22 12.29 9.81 25.48
C ALA A 22 11.43 11.09 25.48
N TRP A 23 11.79 12.08 24.68
CA TRP A 23 11.05 13.33 24.51
C TRP A 23 9.75 13.17 23.70
N ILE A 24 9.57 12.08 22.96
CA ILE A 24 8.36 11.87 22.16
C ILE A 24 7.21 11.50 23.10
N ALA A 25 6.15 12.33 23.06
CA ALA A 25 4.99 12.10 23.89
C ALA A 25 4.41 10.68 23.68
N PRO A 26 4.15 9.91 24.76
CA PRO A 26 3.62 8.54 24.65
C PRO A 26 2.33 8.44 23.86
N GLN A 27 1.54 9.52 23.80
CA GLN A 27 0.31 9.61 23.00
C GLN A 27 0.59 9.49 21.50
N LEU A 28 1.69 10.09 20.99
CA LEU A 28 2.08 10.00 19.59
C LEU A 28 2.51 8.58 19.22
N THR A 29 3.32 7.96 20.08
CA THR A 29 3.75 6.57 19.89
C THR A 29 2.57 5.59 19.92
N LYS A 30 1.58 5.82 20.79
CA LYS A 30 0.33 5.06 20.84
C LYS A 30 -0.57 5.32 19.63
N ALA A 31 -0.57 6.54 19.09
CA ALA A 31 -1.36 6.90 17.91
C ALA A 31 -0.72 6.40 16.58
N ALA A 32 0.60 6.30 16.52
CA ALA A 32 1.31 5.93 15.31
C ALA A 32 0.80 4.64 14.62
N PRO A 33 0.46 3.54 15.33
CA PRO A 33 -0.12 2.34 14.71
C PRO A 33 -1.43 2.58 13.98
N ILE A 34 -2.22 3.61 14.35
CA ILE A 34 -3.47 3.95 13.67
C ILE A 34 -3.18 4.38 12.23
N PHE A 35 -2.07 5.08 12.01
CA PHE A 35 -1.67 5.57 10.69
C PHE A 35 -1.14 4.48 9.74
N LYS A 36 -0.97 3.23 10.20
CA LYS A 36 -0.75 2.06 9.34
C LYS A 36 -1.90 1.81 8.35
N ILE A 37 -3.03 2.47 8.55
CA ILE A 37 -4.17 2.54 7.62
C ILE A 37 -3.76 2.96 6.20
N CYS A 38 -2.61 3.60 6.00
CA CYS A 38 -2.10 3.92 4.68
C CYS A 38 -1.99 2.69 3.76
N VAL A 39 -1.66 1.50 4.30
CA VAL A 39 -1.49 0.27 3.50
C VAL A 39 -2.79 -0.19 2.84
N PRO A 40 -3.89 -0.40 3.58
CA PRO A 40 -5.19 -0.67 2.97
C PRO A 40 -5.65 0.41 1.99
N ILE A 41 -5.39 1.68 2.27
CA ILE A 41 -5.72 2.77 1.36
C ILE A 41 -4.96 2.63 0.04
N PHE A 42 -3.66 2.35 0.08
CA PHE A 42 -2.86 2.15 -1.13
C PHE A 42 -3.34 0.96 -1.95
N ILE A 43 -3.61 -0.18 -1.30
CA ILE A 43 -4.04 -1.38 -2.03
C ILE A 43 -5.46 -1.23 -2.60
N PHE A 44 -6.35 -0.52 -1.89
CA PHE A 44 -7.66 -0.17 -2.40
C PHE A 44 -7.57 0.74 -3.63
N ILE A 45 -6.80 1.85 -3.55
CA ILE A 45 -6.61 2.76 -4.68
C ILE A 45 -6.03 2.00 -5.88
N THR A 46 -5.15 1.02 -5.64
CA THR A 46 -4.63 0.14 -6.70
C THR A 46 -5.74 -0.66 -7.36
N GLY A 47 -6.60 -1.30 -6.56
CA GLY A 47 -7.76 -2.03 -7.06
C GLY A 47 -8.72 -1.14 -7.85
N TYR A 48 -9.04 0.04 -7.30
CA TYR A 48 -9.89 1.04 -7.95
C TYR A 48 -9.33 1.49 -9.30
N ALA A 49 -8.05 1.87 -9.35
CA ALA A 49 -7.40 2.32 -10.58
C ALA A 49 -7.32 1.22 -11.65
N MET A 50 -7.12 -0.04 -11.24
CA MET A 50 -7.09 -1.17 -12.15
C MET A 50 -8.50 -1.54 -12.65
N GLY A 51 -9.52 -1.49 -11.79
CA GLY A 51 -10.91 -1.70 -12.18
C GLY A 51 -11.41 -0.66 -13.17
N TRP A 52 -10.98 0.58 -13.02
CA TRP A 52 -11.33 1.67 -13.94
C TRP A 52 -10.69 1.54 -15.33
N LYS A 53 -9.51 0.92 -15.43
CA LYS A 53 -8.75 0.74 -16.67
C LYS A 53 -9.08 -0.54 -17.43
N THR A 54 -9.96 -1.39 -16.90
CA THR A 54 -10.25 -2.68 -17.52
C THR A 54 -11.10 -2.45 -18.77
N ASN A 55 -10.51 -2.72 -19.94
CA ASN A 55 -11.14 -2.55 -21.25
C ASN A 55 -12.15 -3.66 -21.57
N SER A 56 -13.00 -3.44 -22.58
CA SER A 56 -13.99 -4.39 -23.09
C SER A 56 -13.34 -5.66 -23.65
N SER A 57 -13.79 -6.83 -23.16
CA SER A 57 -13.46 -8.18 -23.68
C SER A 57 -12.00 -8.61 -23.70
N PRO A 58 -11.27 -8.52 -22.56
CA PRO A 58 -9.89 -8.99 -22.50
C PRO A 58 -9.83 -10.51 -22.44
N THR A 59 -8.85 -11.13 -23.12
CA THR A 59 -8.48 -12.53 -22.85
C THR A 59 -7.79 -12.64 -21.51
N PHE A 60 -7.87 -13.81 -20.85
CA PHE A 60 -7.17 -14.02 -19.58
C PHE A 60 -5.65 -13.76 -19.67
N GLY A 61 -5.04 -14.17 -20.81
CA GLY A 61 -3.63 -13.89 -21.06
C GLY A 61 -3.30 -12.39 -21.15
N SER A 62 -4.19 -11.59 -21.75
CA SER A 62 -4.01 -10.12 -21.79
C SER A 62 -4.14 -9.48 -20.42
N LEU A 63 -5.00 -10.01 -19.54
CA LEU A 63 -5.15 -9.56 -18.16
C LEU A 63 -3.89 -9.86 -17.34
N ILE A 64 -3.33 -11.07 -17.46
CA ILE A 64 -2.06 -11.42 -16.85
C ILE A 64 -0.95 -10.47 -17.32
N LYS A 65 -0.82 -10.25 -18.64
CA LYS A 65 0.17 -9.32 -19.20
C LYS A 65 0.01 -7.90 -18.64
N THR A 66 -1.23 -7.43 -18.48
CA THR A 66 -1.52 -6.14 -17.89
C THR A 66 -1.09 -6.08 -16.43
N GLY A 67 -1.43 -7.10 -15.63
CA GLY A 67 -1.01 -7.21 -14.23
C GLY A 67 0.51 -7.20 -14.07
N PHE A 68 1.22 -8.00 -14.86
CA PHE A 68 2.69 -7.99 -14.93
C PHE A 68 3.25 -6.63 -15.32
N SER A 69 2.66 -5.96 -16.32
CA SER A 69 3.10 -4.62 -16.73
C SER A 69 2.98 -3.60 -15.60
N HIS A 70 1.89 -3.65 -14.83
CA HIS A 70 1.72 -2.78 -13.65
C HIS A 70 2.73 -3.09 -12.56
N TYR A 71 2.93 -4.37 -12.25
CA TYR A 71 3.94 -4.78 -11.29
C TYR A 71 5.33 -4.34 -11.73
N PHE A 72 5.71 -4.59 -12.98
CA PHE A 72 7.03 -4.29 -13.51
C PHE A 72 7.35 -2.78 -13.54
N LYS A 73 6.35 -1.93 -13.80
CA LYS A 73 6.51 -0.47 -13.68
C LYS A 73 6.87 -0.06 -12.26
N PHE A 74 6.20 -0.63 -11.28
CA PHE A 74 6.48 -0.35 -9.87
C PHE A 74 7.78 -1.00 -9.41
N TRP A 75 8.07 -2.22 -9.89
CA TRP A 75 9.31 -2.93 -9.61
C TRP A 75 10.56 -2.16 -10.07
N LYS A 76 10.52 -1.46 -11.20
CA LYS A 76 11.64 -0.60 -11.65
C LYS A 76 11.98 0.46 -10.61
N ILE A 77 10.98 1.10 -10.04
CA ILE A 77 11.13 2.10 -8.98
C ILE A 77 11.74 1.44 -7.72
N TYR A 78 11.21 0.30 -7.34
CA TYR A 78 11.74 -0.48 -6.23
C TYR A 78 13.21 -0.87 -6.45
N PHE A 79 13.54 -1.38 -7.64
CA PHE A 79 14.88 -1.81 -7.99
C PHE A 79 15.89 -0.64 -7.96
N LEU A 80 15.48 0.53 -8.42
CA LEU A 80 16.30 1.75 -8.30
C LEU A 80 16.56 2.12 -6.83
N CYS A 81 15.53 2.05 -5.98
CA CYS A 81 15.70 2.26 -4.53
C CYS A 81 16.59 1.20 -3.89
N LEU A 82 16.48 -0.06 -4.32
CA LEU A 82 17.35 -1.15 -3.84
C LEU A 82 18.82 -0.90 -4.22
N LEU A 83 19.08 -0.49 -5.46
CA LEU A 83 20.44 -0.12 -5.88
C LEU A 83 20.98 1.05 -5.07
N LEU A 84 20.18 2.08 -4.82
CA LEU A 84 20.56 3.19 -3.98
C LEU A 84 20.87 2.72 -2.55
N ALA A 85 20.04 1.84 -1.99
CA ALA A 85 20.29 1.25 -0.67
C ALA A 85 21.61 0.49 -0.59
N ILE A 86 21.94 -0.28 -1.63
CA ILE A 86 23.21 -1.01 -1.73
C ILE A 86 24.39 -0.03 -1.79
N LEU A 87 24.30 0.99 -2.62
CA LEU A 87 25.33 2.02 -2.75
C LEU A 87 25.57 2.80 -1.45
N VAL A 88 24.49 3.19 -0.77
CA VAL A 88 24.57 3.88 0.53
C VAL A 88 25.15 2.95 1.59
N SER A 89 24.78 1.67 1.60
CA SER A 89 25.36 0.68 2.55
C SER A 89 26.85 0.44 2.31
N TRP A 90 27.27 0.53 1.05
CA TRP A 90 28.68 0.37 0.69
C TRP A 90 29.51 1.62 1.03
N ALA A 91 28.94 2.80 0.82
CA ALA A 91 29.61 4.09 1.08
C ALA A 91 29.71 4.40 2.59
N PHE A 92 28.76 3.94 3.38
CA PHE A 92 28.68 4.17 4.81
C PHE A 92 28.60 2.82 5.53
N PRO A 93 29.49 2.53 6.51
CA PRO A 93 29.53 1.25 7.22
C PRO A 93 28.34 1.08 8.18
N LEU A 94 27.15 1.04 7.61
CA LEU A 94 25.90 0.86 8.33
C LEU A 94 25.33 -0.52 8.05
N PRO A 95 24.73 -1.19 9.02
CA PRO A 95 23.94 -2.38 8.80
C PRO A 95 22.58 -2.03 8.13
N ILE A 96 22.64 -1.33 6.99
CA ILE A 96 21.44 -0.94 6.23
C ILE A 96 20.76 -2.17 5.64
N LEU A 97 21.55 -3.12 5.18
CA LEU A 97 21.08 -4.42 4.74
C LEU A 97 21.48 -5.45 5.77
N PRO A 98 20.55 -6.21 6.37
CA PRO A 98 20.94 -7.46 7.01
C PRO A 98 21.73 -8.20 5.93
N SER A 99 22.94 -8.66 6.29
CA SER A 99 23.95 -9.10 5.35
C SER A 99 23.33 -9.87 4.17
N VAL A 100 23.24 -9.22 3.02
CA VAL A 100 22.80 -9.86 1.77
C VAL A 100 23.70 -11.06 1.49
N ALA A 101 24.95 -11.00 1.95
CA ALA A 101 25.91 -12.09 1.91
C ALA A 101 25.44 -13.37 2.64
N ASP A 102 24.76 -13.23 3.77
CA ASP A 102 24.29 -14.38 4.56
C ASP A 102 22.93 -14.93 4.05
N MET A 103 22.25 -14.23 3.13
CA MET A 103 20.92 -14.63 2.65
C MET A 103 20.93 -15.82 1.70
N GLY A 104 22.04 -16.15 1.06
CA GLY A 104 22.12 -17.13 -0.02
C GLY A 104 21.35 -16.66 -1.29
N TRP A 105 21.69 -17.26 -2.44
CA TRP A 105 21.21 -16.80 -3.74
C TRP A 105 19.67 -16.81 -3.91
N LYS A 106 18.96 -17.79 -3.29
CA LYS A 106 17.48 -17.88 -3.34
C LYS A 106 16.81 -16.66 -2.69
N ASN A 107 17.30 -16.30 -1.51
CA ASN A 107 16.78 -15.14 -0.80
C ASN A 107 17.17 -13.84 -1.49
N GLY A 108 18.38 -13.77 -2.06
CA GLY A 108 18.81 -12.65 -2.90
C GLY A 108 17.89 -12.44 -4.10
N LEU A 109 17.50 -13.51 -4.80
CA LEU A 109 16.54 -13.42 -5.89
C LEU A 109 15.17 -12.92 -5.45
N LEU A 110 14.67 -13.38 -4.30
CA LEU A 110 13.40 -12.90 -3.74
C LEU A 110 13.46 -11.42 -3.33
N VAL A 111 14.61 -10.94 -2.85
CA VAL A 111 14.84 -9.52 -2.55
C VAL A 111 14.85 -8.71 -3.85
N VAL A 112 15.61 -9.13 -4.85
CA VAL A 112 15.69 -8.43 -6.15
C VAL A 112 14.31 -8.33 -6.80
N THR A 113 13.52 -9.38 -6.72
CA THR A 113 12.14 -9.38 -7.25
C THR A 113 11.14 -8.64 -6.36
N GLY A 114 11.51 -8.16 -5.17
CA GLY A 114 10.60 -7.50 -4.24
C GLY A 114 9.60 -8.42 -3.54
N LEU A 115 9.73 -9.74 -3.72
CA LEU A 115 8.86 -10.72 -3.04
C LEU A 115 9.28 -10.96 -1.59
N ARG A 116 10.53 -10.68 -1.25
CA ARG A 116 11.04 -10.64 0.12
C ARG A 116 11.56 -9.24 0.40
N PRO A 117 11.07 -8.56 1.46
CA PRO A 117 11.58 -7.25 1.80
C PRO A 117 13.00 -7.36 2.37
N CYS A 118 13.94 -6.56 1.86
CA CYS A 118 15.22 -6.34 2.53
C CYS A 118 15.08 -5.33 3.67
N TYR A 119 14.12 -4.43 3.57
CA TYR A 119 13.67 -3.56 4.65
C TYR A 119 12.30 -3.98 5.16
N PRO A 120 12.04 -3.94 6.47
CA PRO A 120 10.73 -4.26 7.02
C PRO A 120 9.59 -3.51 6.34
N ASP A 121 9.82 -2.27 5.92
CA ASP A 121 8.79 -1.42 5.34
C ASP A 121 8.47 -1.74 3.87
N TRP A 122 9.35 -2.49 3.18
CA TRP A 122 9.19 -2.82 1.76
C TRP A 122 8.34 -4.08 1.49
N TRP A 123 7.75 -4.67 2.53
CA TRP A 123 6.88 -5.84 2.41
C TRP A 123 5.66 -5.61 1.50
N TYR A 124 5.25 -4.35 1.31
CA TYR A 124 4.17 -3.97 0.42
C TYR A 124 4.44 -4.38 -1.04
N MET A 125 5.69 -4.55 -1.46
CA MET A 125 6.02 -5.04 -2.80
C MET A 125 5.42 -6.43 -3.08
N ALA A 126 5.51 -7.35 -2.11
CA ALA A 126 4.92 -8.68 -2.23
C ALA A 126 3.38 -8.62 -2.27
N LEU A 127 2.77 -7.75 -1.45
CA LEU A 127 1.33 -7.49 -1.48
C LEU A 127 0.91 -6.92 -2.84
N PHE A 128 1.65 -5.95 -3.37
CA PHE A 128 1.37 -5.35 -4.67
C PHE A 128 1.52 -6.36 -5.82
N ALA A 129 2.52 -7.24 -5.76
CA ALA A 129 2.70 -8.35 -6.70
C ALA A 129 1.48 -9.29 -6.68
N ALA A 130 1.07 -9.77 -5.49
CA ALA A 130 -0.08 -10.63 -5.35
C ALA A 130 -1.38 -9.99 -5.88
N ALA A 131 -1.59 -8.71 -5.57
CA ALA A 131 -2.76 -7.96 -6.00
C ALA A 131 -2.80 -7.76 -7.51
N THR A 132 -1.68 -7.37 -8.14
CA THR A 132 -1.66 -7.02 -9.55
C THR A 132 -1.47 -8.22 -10.47
N MET A 133 -0.61 -9.18 -10.13
CA MET A 133 -0.30 -10.31 -11.00
C MET A 133 -1.27 -11.48 -10.84
N ALA A 134 -1.85 -11.68 -9.65
CA ALA A 134 -2.77 -12.79 -9.39
C ALA A 134 -4.21 -12.31 -9.26
N LEU A 135 -4.50 -11.39 -8.35
CA LEU A 135 -5.87 -11.05 -8.00
C LEU A 135 -6.57 -10.20 -9.08
N TYR A 136 -5.85 -9.26 -9.69
CA TYR A 136 -6.43 -8.43 -10.77
C TYR A 136 -6.93 -9.25 -11.97
N PRO A 137 -6.15 -10.21 -12.56
CA PRO A 137 -6.65 -11.04 -13.65
C PRO A 137 -7.92 -11.81 -13.28
N ILE A 138 -8.00 -12.33 -12.05
CA ILE A 138 -9.18 -13.05 -11.55
C ILE A 138 -10.39 -12.09 -11.47
N CYS A 139 -10.24 -10.95 -10.82
CA CYS A 139 -11.31 -9.97 -10.70
C CYS A 139 -11.81 -9.49 -12.07
N ALA A 140 -10.88 -9.15 -12.96
CA ALA A 140 -11.20 -8.68 -14.29
C ALA A 140 -11.88 -9.76 -15.15
N TRP A 141 -11.40 -11.00 -15.08
CA TRP A 141 -12.01 -12.12 -15.80
C TRP A 141 -13.44 -12.36 -15.32
N ILE A 142 -13.69 -12.41 -14.02
CA ILE A 142 -15.02 -12.57 -13.42
C ILE A 142 -15.96 -11.48 -13.94
N THR A 143 -15.55 -10.21 -13.87
CA THR A 143 -16.42 -9.07 -14.21
C THR A 143 -16.67 -8.89 -15.71
N HIS A 144 -15.84 -9.50 -16.56
CA HIS A 144 -16.04 -9.47 -18.00
C HIS A 144 -16.88 -10.63 -18.55
N HIS A 145 -16.87 -11.79 -17.88
CA HIS A 145 -17.53 -13.00 -18.36
C HIS A 145 -18.80 -13.35 -17.61
N ILE A 146 -19.07 -12.68 -16.50
CA ILE A 146 -20.23 -12.93 -15.65
C ILE A 146 -21.07 -11.63 -15.57
N ALA A 147 -22.40 -11.78 -15.46
CA ALA A 147 -23.29 -10.65 -15.26
C ALA A 147 -22.93 -9.84 -14.00
N PRO A 148 -23.23 -8.52 -13.95
CA PRO A 148 -22.74 -7.63 -12.88
C PRO A 148 -23.04 -8.11 -11.46
N VAL A 149 -24.27 -8.53 -11.16
CA VAL A 149 -24.64 -8.95 -9.79
C VAL A 149 -23.97 -10.26 -9.39
N PRO A 150 -24.00 -11.35 -10.20
CA PRO A 150 -23.21 -12.55 -9.92
C PRO A 150 -21.70 -12.30 -9.82
N SER A 151 -21.16 -11.36 -10.63
CA SER A 151 -19.75 -10.96 -10.52
C SER A 151 -19.43 -10.38 -9.15
N MET A 152 -20.28 -9.50 -8.63
CA MET A 152 -20.12 -8.94 -7.29
C MET A 152 -20.18 -10.01 -6.22
N ALA A 153 -21.10 -10.98 -6.34
CA ALA A 153 -21.19 -12.12 -5.42
C ALA A 153 -19.93 -13.00 -5.48
N ALA A 154 -19.41 -13.27 -6.67
CA ALA A 154 -18.18 -14.04 -6.86
C ALA A 154 -16.96 -13.31 -6.25
N LEU A 155 -16.83 -12.01 -6.47
CA LEU A 155 -15.76 -11.19 -5.86
C LEU A 155 -15.88 -11.16 -4.34
N LEU A 156 -17.09 -11.07 -3.79
CA LEU A 156 -17.31 -11.20 -2.36
C LEU A 156 -16.84 -12.58 -1.85
N GLY A 157 -17.15 -13.66 -2.55
CA GLY A 157 -16.67 -15.01 -2.22
C GLY A 157 -15.13 -15.11 -2.21
N VAL A 158 -14.47 -14.54 -3.23
CA VAL A 158 -13.00 -14.47 -3.28
C VAL A 158 -12.44 -13.66 -2.11
N SER A 159 -13.07 -12.54 -1.77
CA SER A 159 -12.67 -11.72 -0.63
C SER A 159 -12.76 -12.47 0.68
N LEU A 160 -13.89 -13.16 0.92
CA LEU A 160 -14.10 -13.99 2.11
C LEU A 160 -13.07 -15.13 2.21
N LEU A 161 -12.71 -15.74 1.07
CA LEU A 161 -11.65 -16.73 1.02
C LEU A 161 -10.32 -16.16 1.52
N PHE A 162 -9.92 -14.98 1.05
CA PHE A 162 -8.68 -14.35 1.53
C PHE A 162 -8.76 -13.92 2.99
N GLN A 163 -9.92 -13.51 3.48
CA GLN A 163 -10.10 -13.22 4.91
C GLN A 163 -9.93 -14.47 5.77
N SER A 164 -10.46 -15.62 5.32
CA SER A 164 -10.30 -16.89 6.04
C SER A 164 -8.82 -17.35 6.11
N THR A 165 -8.00 -16.96 5.11
CA THR A 165 -6.56 -17.28 5.08
C THR A 165 -5.72 -16.40 6.01
N ALA A 166 -6.30 -15.38 6.62
CA ALA A 166 -5.59 -14.49 7.55
C ALA A 166 -4.98 -15.21 8.77
N HIS A 167 -5.52 -16.38 9.11
CA HIS A 167 -5.03 -17.23 10.19
C HIS A 167 -3.97 -18.26 9.75
N ILE A 168 -3.68 -18.35 8.45
CA ILE A 168 -2.61 -19.22 7.95
C ILE A 168 -1.27 -18.59 8.30
N PRO A 169 -0.34 -19.31 8.93
CA PRO A 169 1.00 -18.82 9.19
C PRO A 169 1.64 -18.30 7.89
N SER A 170 2.41 -17.24 7.99
CA SER A 170 3.11 -16.68 6.84
C SER A 170 3.91 -17.78 6.14
N LEU A 171 3.81 -17.82 4.81
CA LEU A 171 4.62 -18.75 4.01
C LEU A 171 6.09 -18.57 4.36
N PRO A 172 6.87 -19.66 4.49
CA PRO A 172 8.28 -19.57 4.78
C PRO A 172 9.00 -18.62 3.80
N GLY A 173 9.67 -17.61 4.33
CA GLY A 173 10.38 -16.60 3.54
C GLY A 173 9.58 -15.33 3.23
N ILE A 174 8.27 -15.29 3.46
CA ILE A 174 7.45 -14.08 3.39
C ILE A 174 7.24 -13.59 4.81
N ALA A 175 7.99 -12.55 5.20
CA ALA A 175 8.07 -12.09 6.59
C ALA A 175 6.77 -11.49 7.14
N TYR A 176 5.76 -11.25 6.29
CA TYR A 176 4.52 -10.58 6.68
C TYR A 176 3.31 -11.24 6.04
N SER A 177 2.26 -11.45 6.83
CA SER A 177 0.97 -11.89 6.34
C SER A 177 0.30 -10.75 5.56
N PHE A 178 0.32 -10.80 4.23
CA PHE A 178 -0.37 -9.84 3.37
C PHE A 178 -1.78 -10.26 2.95
N PRO A 179 -2.20 -11.54 3.00
CA PRO A 179 -3.56 -11.94 2.61
C PRO A 179 -4.67 -11.09 3.22
N PRO A 180 -4.61 -10.65 4.49
CA PRO A 180 -5.65 -9.82 5.10
C PRO A 180 -5.89 -8.47 4.42
N PHE A 181 -4.96 -8.01 3.58
CA PHE A 181 -5.11 -6.74 2.86
C PHE A 181 -5.69 -6.90 1.45
N LEU A 182 -5.71 -8.13 0.90
CA LEU A 182 -6.24 -8.39 -0.44
C LEU A 182 -7.73 -8.07 -0.59
N PRO A 183 -8.59 -8.26 0.43
CA PRO A 183 -9.98 -7.81 0.38
C PRO A 183 -10.12 -6.31 0.06
N CYS A 184 -9.20 -5.48 0.54
CA CYS A 184 -9.21 -4.04 0.23
C CYS A 184 -8.96 -3.77 -1.26
N PHE A 185 -8.14 -4.58 -1.93
CA PHE A 185 -7.97 -4.51 -3.38
C PHE A 185 -9.28 -4.86 -4.10
N ILE A 186 -9.91 -5.96 -3.71
CA ILE A 186 -11.18 -6.42 -4.29
C ILE A 186 -12.25 -5.34 -4.10
N LEU A 187 -12.35 -4.77 -2.90
CA LEU A 187 -13.29 -3.69 -2.62
C LEU A 187 -13.05 -2.48 -3.53
N GLY A 188 -11.79 -2.06 -3.72
CA GLY A 188 -11.44 -0.98 -4.63
C GLY A 188 -11.86 -1.30 -6.06
N TYR A 189 -11.57 -2.51 -6.53
CA TYR A 189 -11.96 -2.99 -7.85
C TYR A 189 -13.49 -3.01 -8.03
N MET A 190 -14.22 -3.52 -7.03
CA MET A 190 -15.69 -3.55 -7.01
C MET A 190 -16.28 -2.14 -7.09
N CYS A 191 -15.73 -1.19 -6.35
CA CYS A 191 -16.17 0.21 -6.39
C CYS A 191 -16.01 0.83 -7.79
N ALA A 192 -14.88 0.59 -8.46
CA ALA A 192 -14.65 1.08 -9.82
C ALA A 192 -15.60 0.41 -10.83
N PHE A 193 -15.74 -0.91 -10.74
CA PHE A 193 -16.64 -1.69 -11.57
C PHE A 193 -18.08 -1.23 -11.41
N LEU A 194 -18.54 -1.05 -10.17
CA LEU A 194 -19.89 -0.56 -9.87
C LEU A 194 -20.11 0.86 -10.39
N ALA A 195 -19.16 1.76 -10.17
CA ALA A 195 -19.24 3.14 -10.64
C ALA A 195 -19.37 3.22 -12.18
N SER A 196 -18.69 2.32 -12.91
CA SER A 196 -18.74 2.27 -14.38
C SER A 196 -20.01 1.61 -14.94
N ARG A 197 -20.76 0.86 -14.12
CA ARG A 197 -21.89 0.03 -14.58
C ARG A 197 -23.24 0.43 -14.01
N LEU A 198 -23.29 1.23 -12.96
CA LEU A 198 -24.56 1.62 -12.30
C LEU A 198 -25.58 2.22 -13.26
N SER A 199 -25.13 3.01 -14.21
CA SER A 199 -26.01 3.62 -15.22
C SER A 199 -26.63 2.59 -16.19
N ALA A 200 -26.00 1.43 -16.35
CA ALA A 200 -26.47 0.36 -17.23
C ALA A 200 -27.30 -0.71 -16.52
N LEU A 201 -27.40 -0.66 -15.17
CA LEU A 201 -28.15 -1.64 -14.39
C LEU A 201 -29.60 -1.21 -14.19
N SER A 202 -30.51 -2.18 -14.14
CA SER A 202 -31.89 -1.93 -13.66
C SER A 202 -31.86 -1.54 -12.15
N ILE A 203 -32.93 -0.92 -11.66
CA ILE A 203 -33.04 -0.50 -10.25
C ILE A 203 -32.81 -1.69 -9.32
N SER A 204 -33.40 -2.84 -9.61
CA SER A 204 -33.24 -4.06 -8.78
C SER A 204 -31.80 -4.60 -8.80
N GLN A 205 -31.14 -4.57 -9.95
CA GLN A 205 -29.73 -4.95 -10.09
C GLN A 205 -28.79 -3.97 -9.38
N SER A 206 -29.10 -2.68 -9.46
CA SER A 206 -28.34 -1.63 -8.75
C SER A 206 -28.44 -1.82 -7.23
N LEU A 207 -29.63 -2.09 -6.71
CA LEU A 207 -29.86 -2.40 -5.28
C LEU A 207 -29.11 -3.65 -4.86
N GLY A 208 -29.16 -4.71 -5.68
CA GLY A 208 -28.42 -5.96 -5.41
C GLY A 208 -26.91 -5.73 -5.37
N ALA A 209 -26.35 -4.96 -6.31
CA ALA A 209 -24.94 -4.62 -6.34
C ALA A 209 -24.51 -3.75 -5.14
N ILE A 210 -25.32 -2.78 -4.74
CA ILE A 210 -25.08 -1.95 -3.56
C ILE A 210 -25.12 -2.82 -2.28
N LEU A 211 -26.08 -3.73 -2.18
CA LEU A 211 -26.18 -4.64 -1.04
C LEU A 211 -24.94 -5.55 -0.93
N LEU A 212 -24.48 -6.11 -2.07
CA LEU A 212 -23.26 -6.94 -2.08
C LEU A 212 -22.02 -6.13 -1.71
N LEU A 213 -21.92 -4.88 -2.16
CA LEU A 213 -20.83 -3.99 -1.74
C LEU A 213 -20.90 -3.68 -0.23
N ALA A 214 -22.11 -3.45 0.32
CA ALA A 214 -22.30 -3.26 1.75
C ALA A 214 -21.94 -4.52 2.56
N LEU A 215 -22.27 -5.72 2.05
CA LEU A 215 -21.87 -6.99 2.65
C LEU A 215 -20.33 -7.19 2.60
N GLU A 216 -19.66 -6.78 1.54
CA GLU A 216 -18.19 -6.78 1.45
C GLU A 216 -17.58 -5.89 2.54
N ILE A 217 -18.06 -4.65 2.64
CA ILE A 217 -17.61 -3.72 3.70
C ILE A 217 -17.85 -4.32 5.09
N LEU A 218 -19.03 -4.89 5.31
CA LEU A 218 -19.37 -5.56 6.57
C LEU A 218 -18.50 -6.78 6.84
N SER A 219 -18.19 -7.58 5.82
CA SER A 219 -17.33 -8.75 5.96
C SER A 219 -15.90 -8.37 6.34
N ILE A 220 -15.34 -7.34 5.71
CA ILE A 220 -14.04 -6.76 6.11
C ILE A 220 -14.08 -6.30 7.56
N HIS A 221 -15.22 -5.74 7.98
CA HIS A 221 -15.43 -5.24 9.33
C HIS A 221 -15.54 -6.34 10.39
N LEU A 222 -16.27 -7.42 10.09
CA LEU A 222 -16.56 -8.49 11.04
C LEU A 222 -15.40 -9.48 11.19
N PHE A 223 -14.73 -9.82 10.09
CA PHE A 223 -13.75 -10.92 10.04
C PHE A 223 -12.29 -10.45 10.10
N SER A 224 -12.02 -9.21 9.85
CA SER A 224 -10.67 -8.68 10.00
C SER A 224 -10.54 -7.88 11.28
N PHE A 225 -9.50 -8.17 12.03
CA PHE A 225 -9.03 -7.50 13.25
C PHE A 225 -9.68 -6.15 13.61
N SER A 226 -9.70 -5.80 14.88
CA SER A 226 -10.22 -4.56 15.46
C SER A 226 -9.78 -3.24 14.77
N LYS A 227 -8.76 -3.33 13.92
CA LYS A 227 -8.26 -2.23 13.08
C LYS A 227 -9.11 -1.97 11.83
N ALA A 228 -9.88 -2.92 11.34
CA ALA A 228 -10.72 -2.73 10.14
C ALA A 228 -11.92 -1.83 10.40
N LYS A 229 -12.40 -1.74 11.65
CA LYS A 229 -13.48 -0.81 12.02
C LYS A 229 -13.12 0.64 11.69
N THR A 230 -11.91 1.02 12.04
CA THR A 230 -11.37 2.35 11.74
C THR A 230 -11.18 2.52 10.23
N LEU A 231 -10.84 1.44 9.51
CA LEU A 231 -10.60 1.45 8.07
C LEU A 231 -11.86 1.78 7.27
N THR A 232 -13.00 1.16 7.59
CA THR A 232 -14.26 1.40 6.87
C THR A 232 -14.71 2.84 7.01
N VAL A 233 -14.63 3.40 8.22
CA VAL A 233 -15.03 4.79 8.49
C VAL A 233 -14.10 5.78 7.79
N ILE A 234 -12.79 5.60 7.90
CA ILE A 234 -11.81 6.47 7.24
C ILE A 234 -11.90 6.32 5.72
N PHE A 235 -12.22 5.13 5.24
CA PHE A 235 -12.39 4.84 3.83
C PHE A 235 -13.58 5.61 3.22
N LEU A 236 -14.75 5.55 3.85
CA LEU A 236 -15.92 6.34 3.45
C LEU A 236 -15.62 7.85 3.56
N PHE A 237 -14.94 8.27 4.62
CA PHE A 237 -14.47 9.64 4.78
C PHE A 237 -13.52 10.04 3.66
N THR A 238 -12.57 9.19 3.30
CA THR A 238 -11.57 9.47 2.25
C THR A 238 -12.22 9.57 0.87
N LEU A 239 -13.20 8.72 0.55
CA LEU A 239 -13.87 8.76 -0.76
C LEU A 239 -14.82 9.95 -0.91
N TRP A 240 -15.50 10.36 0.13
CA TRP A 240 -16.57 11.36 0.04
C TRP A 240 -16.18 12.71 0.63
N CYS A 241 -15.60 12.72 1.83
CA CYS A 241 -15.24 13.96 2.50
C CYS A 241 -13.94 14.56 1.99
N LEU A 242 -12.92 13.73 1.75
CA LEU A 242 -11.60 14.20 1.32
C LEU A 242 -11.63 14.94 -0.03
N PRO A 243 -12.32 14.48 -1.09
CA PRO A 243 -12.43 15.24 -2.34
C PRO A 243 -13.15 16.58 -2.17
N TRP A 244 -14.12 16.65 -1.27
CA TRP A 244 -14.83 17.90 -0.96
C TRP A 244 -13.91 18.87 -0.19
N ILE A 245 -13.27 18.39 0.88
CA ILE A 245 -12.34 19.18 1.71
C ILE A 245 -11.17 19.68 0.86
N THR A 246 -10.55 18.82 0.05
CA THR A 246 -9.38 19.16 -0.76
C THR A 246 -9.70 20.20 -1.81
N ARG A 247 -10.89 20.14 -2.42
CA ARG A 247 -11.37 21.15 -3.37
C ARG A 247 -11.62 22.48 -2.66
N LYS A 248 -12.32 22.46 -1.51
CA LYS A 248 -12.65 23.66 -0.74
C LYS A 248 -11.41 24.36 -0.19
N LEU A 249 -10.41 23.61 0.29
CA LEU A 249 -9.16 24.13 0.82
C LEU A 249 -8.07 24.34 -0.26
N ARG A 250 -8.38 24.10 -1.54
CA ARG A 250 -7.42 24.19 -2.68
C ARG A 250 -6.18 23.35 -2.49
N LEU A 251 -6.27 22.23 -1.77
CA LEU A 251 -5.15 21.32 -1.50
C LEU A 251 -4.86 20.36 -2.65
N THR A 252 -5.69 20.34 -3.69
CA THR A 252 -5.57 19.42 -4.83
C THR A 252 -4.17 19.43 -5.46
N PRO A 253 -3.51 20.57 -5.75
CA PRO A 253 -2.17 20.55 -6.34
C PRO A 253 -1.14 19.89 -5.43
N LEU A 254 -1.16 20.19 -4.13
CA LEU A 254 -0.25 19.60 -3.15
C LEU A 254 -0.47 18.08 -3.03
N LEU A 255 -1.72 17.64 -2.94
CA LEU A 255 -2.03 16.21 -2.83
C LEU A 255 -1.72 15.46 -4.12
N THR A 256 -1.90 16.10 -5.29
CA THR A 256 -1.48 15.53 -6.57
C THR A 256 0.04 15.37 -6.63
N LEU A 257 0.80 16.39 -6.21
CA LEU A 257 2.25 16.31 -6.11
C LEU A 257 2.69 15.16 -5.22
N LEU A 258 2.21 15.12 -3.98
CA LEU A 258 2.53 14.05 -3.03
C LEU A 258 2.09 12.68 -3.54
N GLY A 259 0.94 12.59 -4.22
CA GLY A 259 0.44 11.35 -4.83
C GLY A 259 1.35 10.85 -5.95
N THR A 260 1.81 11.74 -6.82
CA THR A 260 2.70 11.41 -7.94
C THR A 260 4.01 10.79 -7.45
N TYR A 261 4.57 11.29 -6.37
CA TYR A 261 5.84 10.82 -5.81
C TYR A 261 5.69 9.81 -4.69
N SER A 262 4.46 9.46 -4.29
CA SER A 262 4.17 8.68 -3.08
C SER A 262 4.89 7.32 -3.03
N ALA A 263 5.02 6.63 -4.15
CA ALA A 263 5.71 5.34 -4.23
C ALA A 263 7.22 5.47 -3.95
N LEU A 264 7.87 6.44 -4.58
CA LEU A 264 9.29 6.74 -4.34
C LEU A 264 9.53 7.25 -2.92
N MET A 265 8.67 8.16 -2.42
CA MET A 265 8.73 8.64 -1.05
C MET A 265 8.59 7.50 -0.04
N TRP A 266 7.67 6.54 -0.31
CA TRP A 266 7.52 5.37 0.55
C TRP A 266 8.78 4.51 0.57
N LEU A 267 9.43 4.29 -0.56
CA LEU A 267 10.63 3.46 -0.63
C LEU A 267 11.86 4.14 -0.01
N ASN A 268 11.93 5.48 -0.07
CA ASN A 268 13.15 6.20 0.30
C ASN A 268 13.09 6.90 1.67
N HIS A 269 11.90 7.14 2.28
CA HIS A 269 11.79 7.91 3.53
C HIS A 269 12.66 7.34 4.66
N ARG A 270 12.88 6.02 4.67
CA ARG A 270 13.71 5.36 5.67
C ARG A 270 15.19 5.76 5.58
N PHE A 271 15.69 6.12 4.40
CA PHE A 271 17.04 6.63 4.26
C PHE A 271 17.24 7.94 5.01
N ILE A 272 16.15 8.68 5.26
CA ILE A 272 16.18 9.96 5.94
C ILE A 272 16.14 9.78 7.46
N PHE A 273 15.13 9.07 7.99
CA PHE A 273 14.94 8.99 9.45
C PHE A 273 15.53 7.74 10.10
N GLY A 274 15.87 6.72 9.33
CA GLY A 274 16.21 5.39 9.86
C GLY A 274 17.71 5.10 10.03
N TYR A 275 18.59 6.03 9.62
CA TYR A 275 20.02 5.79 9.58
C TYR A 275 20.84 6.96 10.15
N HIS A 276 21.91 7.39 9.48
CA HIS A 276 22.84 8.41 9.95
C HIS A 276 22.17 9.70 10.42
N PHE A 277 21.15 10.14 9.72
CA PHE A 277 20.44 11.37 10.08
C PHE A 277 19.49 11.21 11.27
N SER A 278 19.27 9.99 11.75
CA SER A 278 18.33 9.77 12.85
C SER A 278 18.80 10.42 14.15
N TRP A 279 20.09 10.33 14.50
CA TRP A 279 20.63 10.96 15.71
C TRP A 279 20.45 12.47 15.68
N ASP A 280 20.87 13.13 14.60
CA ASP A 280 20.73 14.58 14.44
C ASP A 280 19.26 14.98 14.38
N LEU A 281 18.47 14.25 13.60
CA LEU A 281 17.07 14.54 13.38
C LEU A 281 16.24 14.43 14.68
N TYR A 282 16.39 13.33 15.40
CA TYR A 282 15.71 13.14 16.69
C TYR A 282 16.36 13.96 17.82
N GLY A 283 17.64 14.28 17.70
CA GLY A 283 18.36 15.19 18.60
C GLY A 283 17.78 16.61 18.61
N THR A 284 17.03 17.01 17.57
CA THR A 284 16.29 18.31 17.55
C THR A 284 15.16 18.38 18.59
N GLN A 285 14.72 17.23 19.10
CA GLN A 285 13.60 17.09 20.05
C GLN A 285 12.31 17.80 19.60
N SER A 286 12.09 17.92 18.29
CA SER A 286 10.94 18.62 17.69
C SER A 286 10.16 17.73 16.76
N ILE A 287 8.91 17.41 17.11
CA ILE A 287 7.96 16.63 16.30
C ILE A 287 7.84 17.21 14.89
N SER A 288 7.67 18.52 14.80
CA SER A 288 7.48 19.22 13.53
C SER A 288 8.74 19.12 12.66
N VAL A 289 9.92 19.30 13.24
CA VAL A 289 11.18 19.20 12.51
C VAL A 289 11.39 17.77 11.99
N VAL A 290 11.25 16.75 12.84
CA VAL A 290 11.41 15.36 12.43
C VAL A 290 10.45 14.99 11.30
N PHE A 291 9.19 15.38 11.41
CA PHE A 291 8.18 15.07 10.40
C PHE A 291 8.40 15.83 9.09
N ILE A 292 8.59 17.16 9.16
CA ILE A 292 8.72 18.02 7.99
C ILE A 292 10.03 17.71 7.24
N VAL A 293 11.14 17.54 7.94
CA VAL A 293 12.43 17.20 7.32
C VAL A 293 12.32 15.85 6.62
N THR A 294 11.74 14.83 7.27
CA THR A 294 11.55 13.52 6.64
C THR A 294 10.65 13.63 5.40
N LEU A 295 9.55 14.36 5.48
CA LEU A 295 8.61 14.55 4.38
C LEU A 295 9.26 15.26 3.19
N VAL A 296 9.88 16.41 3.44
CA VAL A 296 10.48 17.25 2.39
C VAL A 296 11.69 16.55 1.75
N SER A 297 12.59 16.00 2.56
CA SER A 297 13.77 15.29 2.05
C SER A 297 13.38 14.04 1.25
N SER A 298 12.36 13.28 1.69
CA SER A 298 11.82 12.14 0.94
C SER A 298 11.21 12.58 -0.39
N LEU A 299 10.52 13.72 -0.42
CA LEU A 299 9.96 14.28 -1.66
C LEU A 299 11.06 14.73 -2.61
N LEU A 300 12.05 15.48 -2.14
CA LEU A 300 13.17 15.96 -2.96
C LEU A 300 13.96 14.77 -3.55
N LEU A 301 14.25 13.77 -2.74
CA LEU A 301 14.91 12.55 -3.20
C LEU A 301 14.06 11.81 -4.24
N ALA A 302 12.74 11.70 -4.02
CA ALA A 302 11.82 11.09 -4.97
C ALA A 302 11.78 11.85 -6.31
N MET A 303 11.78 13.18 -6.26
CA MET A 303 11.84 14.04 -7.46
C MET A 303 13.17 13.87 -8.21
N ALA A 304 14.28 13.75 -7.51
CA ALA A 304 15.59 13.49 -8.11
C ALA A 304 15.64 12.12 -8.79
N MET A 305 15.16 11.08 -8.09
CA MET A 305 15.15 9.70 -8.61
C MET A 305 14.23 9.51 -9.81
N GLN A 306 13.17 10.31 -9.95
CA GLN A 306 12.25 10.19 -11.10
C GLN A 306 12.89 10.73 -12.40
N LYS A 307 13.95 11.51 -12.30
CA LYS A 307 14.68 12.03 -13.47
C LYS A 307 15.74 11.06 -14.00
N LEU A 308 16.05 10.02 -13.24
CA LEU A 308 16.96 8.93 -13.63
C LEU A 308 16.21 7.82 -14.37
#